data_f8bb0c3cd2903b126ff3c01286925d8a
#
_entry.id   f8bb0c3cd2903b126ff3c01286925d8a
#
_cell.length_a   1.000
_cell.length_b   1.000
_cell.length_c   1.000
_cell.angle_alpha   90.00
_cell.angle_beta   90.00
_cell.angle_gamma   90.00
#
_symmetry.space_group_name_H-M   'P 1'
#
loop_
_entity.id
_entity.type
_entity.pdbx_description
1 polymer ?
#
loop_
_entity_poly.entity_id
_entity_poly.type
_entity_poly.pdbx_seq_one_letter_code
_entity_poly.pdbx_strand_id
1 'polypeptide(L)'
;MTRIVKAVARRTSLPEAGVGAVISLLDEGATVPFISRYRKERTGSLDEVAVRAVETALEAVRELEKRREFVLGAVAEAGALTPELKARIEEADTSTDLEDLYAPYKPKRRTRASIAREKGFEPLAKRIMAGRMARIDASEEAVEGACDIIAEWASETPRLRNMVRRAFSRDGFVEASAAKDREKELETSPYAEYAGFSRELRRCRSHQYLALRRAEAEGFLKLKYTISDEPRLVGSLCGAFGPKDASRPCRELIDAAVTDAYKRLIKPSVENETASALKEEADTVAIGIFSDNLRQLLLAPPLRGRRVLALDPGFRTGCKVVAVDEQGALLADAVIYPVEPRRDTGGGARILSDLIRRHRLDVVALGNGTASRETERFLASAGLPGNPQVYVVSESGASVYSASDIARAEFPDKDVTVRGAVSIGRRLIDPLAELVKIDPKSIGVGQYQHDVDQSRLQQALDYTVMSCVNSVGVDVNTASAKLLGYISGIGPLLASNIVKYRTENGPFASRSDLRRVPRMGDKAYELSAGFLRVP
;
A
#
# COMPACT_ATOMS: atom_id res chain seq x y z
N MET A 1 0.71 18.19 -22.55
CA MET A 1 1.97 17.46 -22.30
C MET A 1 2.96 18.29 -21.48
N THR A 2 3.32 19.49 -21.88
CA THR A 2 4.33 20.32 -21.17
C THR A 2 4.00 20.60 -19.69
N ARG A 3 2.73 20.83 -19.32
CA ARG A 3 2.30 21.08 -17.94
C ARG A 3 2.45 19.84 -17.06
N ILE A 4 2.04 18.67 -17.54
CA ILE A 4 2.16 17.39 -16.81
C ILE A 4 3.64 17.08 -16.58
N VAL A 5 4.49 17.20 -17.62
CA VAL A 5 5.94 16.97 -17.49
C VAL A 5 6.56 17.87 -16.40
N LYS A 6 6.23 19.17 -16.41
CA LYS A 6 6.73 20.12 -15.39
C LYS A 6 6.24 19.77 -13.98
N ALA A 7 4.97 19.41 -13.83
CA ALA A 7 4.41 19.00 -12.54
C ALA A 7 5.06 17.73 -11.99
N VAL A 8 5.27 16.71 -12.83
CA VAL A 8 5.97 15.48 -12.47
C VAL A 8 7.43 15.75 -12.14
N ALA A 9 8.14 16.52 -12.96
CA ALA A 9 9.54 16.88 -12.72
C ALA A 9 9.73 17.59 -11.37
N ARG A 10 8.84 18.54 -11.04
CA ARG A 10 8.85 19.24 -9.74
C ARG A 10 8.63 18.28 -8.57
N ARG A 11 7.68 17.36 -8.69
CA ARG A 11 7.37 16.37 -7.63
C ARG A 11 8.48 15.35 -7.40
N THR A 12 9.18 14.97 -8.47
CA THR A 12 10.26 13.97 -8.42
C THR A 12 11.65 14.59 -8.24
N SER A 13 11.77 15.90 -8.41
CA SER A 13 13.06 16.62 -8.46
C SER A 13 14.01 16.10 -9.54
N LEU A 14 13.45 15.62 -10.67
CA LEU A 14 14.18 15.07 -11.79
C LEU A 14 14.17 16.04 -12.99
N PRO A 15 15.16 15.95 -13.92
CA PRO A 15 15.23 16.80 -15.10
C PRO A 15 14.01 16.62 -16.03
N GLU A 16 13.40 17.72 -16.49
CA GLU A 16 12.20 17.70 -17.34
C GLU A 16 12.39 16.86 -18.62
N ALA A 17 13.56 16.89 -19.23
CA ALA A 17 13.84 16.12 -20.44
C ALA A 17 13.76 14.61 -20.19
N GLY A 18 14.39 14.12 -19.10
CA GLY A 18 14.33 12.72 -18.71
C GLY A 18 12.90 12.29 -18.33
N VAL A 19 12.20 13.12 -17.54
CA VAL A 19 10.79 12.89 -17.18
C VAL A 19 9.89 12.81 -18.41
N GLY A 20 10.05 13.73 -19.37
CA GLY A 20 9.28 13.73 -20.62
C GLY A 20 9.52 12.47 -21.45
N ALA A 21 10.75 12.00 -21.52
CA ALA A 21 11.10 10.76 -22.21
C ALA A 21 10.49 9.52 -21.53
N VAL A 22 10.52 9.45 -20.18
CA VAL A 22 9.87 8.36 -19.41
C VAL A 22 8.37 8.36 -19.64
N ILE A 23 7.71 9.52 -19.56
CA ILE A 23 6.25 9.63 -19.79
C ILE A 23 5.90 9.15 -21.21
N SER A 24 6.64 9.55 -22.23
CA SER A 24 6.41 9.07 -23.60
C SER A 24 6.52 7.55 -23.71
N LEU A 25 7.57 6.97 -23.11
CA LEU A 25 7.78 5.52 -23.13
C LEU A 25 6.70 4.74 -22.37
N LEU A 26 6.22 5.27 -21.22
CA LEU A 26 5.09 4.69 -20.47
C LEU A 26 3.80 4.75 -21.29
N ASP A 27 3.52 5.86 -21.97
CA ASP A 27 2.34 6.03 -22.83
C ASP A 27 2.41 5.12 -24.07
N GLU A 28 3.62 4.81 -24.53
CA GLU A 28 3.87 3.78 -25.54
C GLU A 28 3.68 2.34 -24.99
N GLY A 29 3.45 2.17 -23.67
CA GLY A 29 3.22 0.89 -22.99
C GLY A 29 4.49 0.14 -22.63
N ALA A 30 5.63 0.82 -22.56
CA ALA A 30 6.85 0.25 -21.98
C ALA A 30 6.73 0.16 -20.45
N THR A 31 7.35 -0.86 -19.86
CA THR A 31 7.35 -1.06 -18.40
C THR A 31 8.56 -0.41 -17.75
N VAL A 32 8.47 -0.13 -16.44
CA VAL A 32 9.58 0.46 -15.67
C VAL A 32 10.88 -0.35 -15.80
N PRO A 33 10.90 -1.70 -15.63
CA PRO A 33 12.13 -2.48 -15.83
C PRO A 33 12.71 -2.38 -17.24
N PHE A 34 11.86 -2.32 -18.27
CA PHE A 34 12.33 -2.16 -19.65
C PHE A 34 12.95 -0.79 -19.88
N ILE A 35 12.30 0.27 -19.44
CA ILE A 35 12.78 1.66 -19.59
C ILE A 35 14.14 1.82 -18.91
N SER A 36 14.25 1.42 -17.64
CA SER A 36 15.45 1.59 -16.84
C SER A 36 16.64 0.77 -17.35
N ARG A 37 16.40 -0.34 -18.04
CA ARG A 37 17.46 -1.21 -18.55
C ARG A 37 17.82 -0.94 -20.00
N TYR A 38 16.83 -0.71 -20.87
CA TYR A 38 17.00 -0.69 -22.33
C TYR A 38 16.73 0.65 -22.99
N ARG A 39 16.43 1.72 -22.23
CA ARG A 39 16.18 3.07 -22.77
C ARG A 39 16.91 4.17 -21.98
N LYS A 40 18.05 3.81 -21.39
CA LYS A 40 18.88 4.74 -20.59
C LYS A 40 19.31 5.98 -21.36
N GLU A 41 19.68 5.81 -22.62
CA GLU A 41 20.10 6.90 -23.52
C GLU A 41 18.97 7.92 -23.76
N ARG A 42 17.70 7.48 -23.80
CA ARG A 42 16.55 8.36 -23.97
C ARG A 42 16.16 9.09 -22.68
N THR A 43 16.37 8.46 -21.54
CA THR A 43 15.92 8.96 -20.23
C THR A 43 17.01 9.76 -19.48
N GLY A 44 18.20 9.90 -20.04
CA GLY A 44 19.32 10.51 -19.33
C GLY A 44 19.87 9.64 -18.21
N SER A 45 19.85 8.32 -18.39
CA SER A 45 20.35 7.29 -17.46
C SER A 45 19.59 7.21 -16.13
N LEU A 46 18.30 7.55 -16.12
CA LEU A 46 17.45 7.34 -14.94
C LEU A 46 17.41 5.85 -14.58
N ASP A 47 17.60 5.55 -13.30
CA ASP A 47 17.52 4.20 -12.75
C ASP A 47 16.07 3.73 -12.55
N GLU A 48 15.89 2.50 -12.11
CA GLU A 48 14.56 1.91 -11.88
C GLU A 48 13.77 2.67 -10.82
N VAL A 49 14.44 3.18 -9.79
CA VAL A 49 13.81 3.94 -8.70
C VAL A 49 13.29 5.27 -9.23
N ALA A 50 14.08 5.98 -9.99
CA ALA A 50 13.71 7.26 -10.61
C ALA A 50 12.57 7.09 -11.63
N VAL A 51 12.64 6.07 -12.50
CA VAL A 51 11.57 5.77 -13.48
C VAL A 51 10.27 5.42 -12.77
N ARG A 52 10.31 4.62 -11.69
CA ARG A 52 9.14 4.30 -10.86
C ARG A 52 8.56 5.54 -10.17
N ALA A 53 9.42 6.42 -9.65
CA ALA A 53 8.99 7.68 -9.06
C ALA A 53 8.24 8.56 -10.09
N VAL A 54 8.72 8.61 -11.34
CA VAL A 54 8.03 9.31 -12.44
C VAL A 54 6.66 8.69 -12.73
N GLU A 55 6.56 7.36 -12.82
CA GLU A 55 5.30 6.65 -13.05
C GLU A 55 4.27 6.97 -11.96
N THR A 56 4.65 6.85 -10.69
CA THR A 56 3.77 7.14 -9.54
C THR A 56 3.34 8.62 -9.51
N ALA A 57 4.29 9.54 -9.76
CA ALA A 57 3.98 10.97 -9.80
C ALA A 57 3.09 11.32 -11.00
N LEU A 58 3.24 10.65 -12.14
CA LEU A 58 2.41 10.83 -13.33
C LEU A 58 0.95 10.44 -13.07
N GLU A 59 0.71 9.31 -12.42
CA GLU A 59 -0.63 8.87 -12.01
C GLU A 59 -1.29 9.92 -11.11
N ALA A 60 -0.59 10.38 -10.08
CA ALA A 60 -1.09 11.39 -9.15
C ALA A 60 -1.37 12.74 -9.84
N VAL A 61 -0.53 13.16 -10.79
CA VAL A 61 -0.73 14.40 -11.56
C VAL A 61 -1.93 14.25 -12.50
N ARG A 62 -2.10 13.12 -13.17
CA ARG A 62 -3.25 12.87 -14.06
C ARG A 62 -4.57 12.88 -13.29
N GLU A 63 -4.62 12.29 -12.10
CA GLU A 63 -5.81 12.35 -11.25
C GLU A 63 -6.11 13.78 -10.80
N LEU A 64 -5.09 14.56 -10.44
CA LEU A 64 -5.27 15.97 -10.10
C LEU A 64 -5.81 16.79 -11.30
N GLU A 65 -5.28 16.59 -12.52
CA GLU A 65 -5.75 17.27 -13.72
C GLU A 65 -7.21 16.91 -14.04
N LYS A 66 -7.56 15.63 -13.97
CA LYS A 66 -8.94 15.16 -14.15
C LYS A 66 -9.90 15.79 -13.13
N ARG A 67 -9.45 15.88 -11.87
CA ARG A 67 -10.25 16.54 -10.83
C ARG A 67 -10.38 18.04 -11.08
N ARG A 68 -9.33 18.70 -11.56
CA ARG A 68 -9.33 20.11 -11.93
C ARG A 68 -10.34 20.42 -13.05
N GLU A 69 -10.35 19.60 -14.10
CA GLU A 69 -11.32 19.72 -15.19
C GLU A 69 -12.75 19.61 -14.68
N PHE A 70 -13.03 18.64 -13.79
CA PHE A 70 -14.32 18.50 -13.14
C PHE A 70 -14.71 19.76 -12.36
N VAL A 71 -13.80 20.29 -11.55
CA VAL A 71 -14.06 21.50 -10.73
C VAL A 71 -14.34 22.73 -11.61
N LEU A 72 -13.54 22.93 -12.66
CA LEU A 72 -13.77 24.01 -13.63
C LEU A 72 -15.15 23.90 -14.29
N GLY A 73 -15.54 22.70 -14.70
CA GLY A 73 -16.88 22.45 -15.28
C GLY A 73 -17.99 22.76 -14.28
N ALA A 74 -17.90 22.22 -13.07
CA ALA A 74 -18.95 22.42 -12.05
C ALA A 74 -19.10 23.89 -11.63
N VAL A 75 -18.00 24.64 -11.51
CA VAL A 75 -18.04 26.09 -11.18
C VAL A 75 -18.58 26.91 -12.35
N ALA A 76 -18.28 26.51 -13.60
CA ALA A 76 -18.83 27.15 -14.79
C ALA A 76 -20.35 26.93 -14.91
N GLU A 77 -20.84 25.69 -14.69
CA GLU A 77 -22.26 25.37 -14.67
C GLU A 77 -23.02 26.15 -13.58
N ALA A 78 -22.38 26.41 -12.44
CA ALA A 78 -22.93 27.27 -11.38
C ALA A 78 -22.94 28.76 -11.74
N GLY A 79 -22.41 29.17 -12.91
CA GLY A 79 -22.32 30.55 -13.36
C GLY A 79 -21.36 31.43 -12.53
N ALA A 80 -20.43 30.81 -11.77
CA ALA A 80 -19.57 31.48 -10.80
C ALA A 80 -18.09 31.57 -11.22
N LEU A 81 -17.74 31.08 -12.43
CA LEU A 81 -16.35 31.04 -12.91
C LEU A 81 -15.87 32.41 -13.37
N THR A 82 -15.22 33.16 -12.47
CA THR A 82 -14.53 34.40 -12.83
C THR A 82 -13.11 34.13 -13.36
N PRO A 83 -12.49 35.05 -14.14
CA PRO A 83 -11.12 34.90 -14.60
C PRO A 83 -10.12 34.66 -13.47
N GLU A 84 -10.28 35.35 -12.33
CA GLU A 84 -9.40 35.22 -11.17
C GLU A 84 -9.57 33.84 -10.50
N LEU A 85 -10.79 33.34 -10.37
CA LEU A 85 -11.05 32.02 -9.80
C LEU A 85 -10.52 30.92 -10.72
N LYS A 86 -10.72 31.09 -12.03
CA LYS A 86 -10.15 30.16 -13.03
C LYS A 86 -8.63 30.07 -12.90
N ALA A 87 -7.94 31.20 -12.84
CA ALA A 87 -6.48 31.21 -12.67
C ALA A 87 -6.05 30.48 -11.39
N ARG A 88 -6.73 30.74 -10.25
CA ARG A 88 -6.43 30.05 -8.98
C ARG A 88 -6.67 28.55 -9.04
N ILE A 89 -7.74 28.09 -9.69
CA ILE A 89 -8.03 26.66 -9.89
C ILE A 89 -6.97 26.04 -10.79
N GLU A 90 -6.53 26.73 -11.84
CA GLU A 90 -5.46 26.28 -12.73
C GLU A 90 -4.10 26.21 -12.01
N GLU A 91 -3.81 27.09 -11.08
CA GLU A 91 -2.55 27.13 -10.32
C GLU A 91 -2.51 26.17 -9.12
N ALA A 92 -3.64 25.63 -8.68
CA ALA A 92 -3.69 24.73 -7.53
C ALA A 92 -2.80 23.49 -7.73
N ASP A 93 -1.79 23.31 -6.91
CA ASP A 93 -0.80 22.22 -7.01
C ASP A 93 -1.20 20.96 -6.23
N THR A 94 -2.19 21.06 -5.34
CA THR A 94 -2.66 19.94 -4.51
C THR A 94 -4.17 19.74 -4.63
N SER A 95 -4.61 18.52 -4.36
CA SER A 95 -6.04 18.19 -4.28
C SER A 95 -6.73 19.00 -3.19
N THR A 96 -6.05 19.25 -2.07
CA THR A 96 -6.57 20.03 -0.94
C THR A 96 -6.86 21.49 -1.34
N ASP A 97 -5.91 22.14 -2.03
CA ASP A 97 -6.09 23.51 -2.51
C ASP A 97 -7.26 23.60 -3.51
N LEU A 98 -7.36 22.60 -4.39
CA LEU A 98 -8.43 22.51 -5.38
C LEU A 98 -9.80 22.33 -4.71
N GLU A 99 -9.89 21.46 -3.71
CA GLU A 99 -11.11 21.22 -2.95
C GLU A 99 -11.54 22.45 -2.12
N ASP A 100 -10.58 23.18 -1.56
CA ASP A 100 -10.87 24.45 -0.85
C ASP A 100 -11.44 25.52 -1.78
N LEU A 101 -10.92 25.62 -3.02
CA LEU A 101 -11.46 26.54 -4.03
C LEU A 101 -12.85 26.12 -4.49
N TYR A 102 -13.13 24.83 -4.52
CA TYR A 102 -14.42 24.28 -4.93
C TYR A 102 -15.47 24.27 -3.82
N ALA A 103 -15.06 24.29 -2.53
CA ALA A 103 -15.95 24.16 -1.38
C ALA A 103 -17.17 25.08 -1.39
N PRO A 104 -17.08 26.39 -1.75
CA PRO A 104 -18.23 27.29 -1.82
C PRO A 104 -19.28 26.90 -2.86
N TYR A 105 -18.88 26.19 -3.90
CA TYR A 105 -19.70 25.84 -5.08
C TYR A 105 -20.25 24.41 -5.05
N LYS A 106 -19.82 23.60 -4.06
CA LYS A 106 -20.34 22.24 -3.87
C LYS A 106 -21.82 22.26 -3.55
N PRO A 107 -22.63 21.35 -4.15
CA PRO A 107 -23.99 21.16 -3.72
C PRO A 107 -24.05 20.88 -2.22
N LYS A 108 -24.67 21.76 -1.46
CA LYS A 108 -24.75 21.66 0.00
C LYS A 108 -26.04 20.97 0.42
N ARG A 109 -25.95 20.12 1.44
CA ARG A 109 -27.14 19.70 2.18
C ARG A 109 -27.74 20.92 2.89
N ARG A 110 -29.01 20.84 3.31
CA ARG A 110 -29.67 21.90 4.08
C ARG A 110 -28.89 22.19 5.37
N THR A 111 -28.19 23.32 5.40
CA THR A 111 -27.33 23.79 6.50
C THR A 111 -28.08 24.84 7.35
N ARG A 112 -27.60 25.11 8.58
CA ARG A 112 -28.13 26.25 9.38
C ARG A 112 -28.04 27.56 8.61
N ALA A 113 -26.93 27.82 7.92
CA ALA A 113 -26.75 29.00 7.09
C ALA A 113 -27.72 29.05 5.91
N SER A 114 -28.03 27.93 5.26
CA SER A 114 -29.02 27.90 4.16
C SER A 114 -30.43 28.22 4.67
N ILE A 115 -30.81 27.70 5.84
CA ILE A 115 -32.07 27.99 6.51
C ILE A 115 -32.14 29.48 6.88
N ALA A 116 -31.04 30.06 7.40
CA ALA A 116 -30.96 31.46 7.73
C ALA A 116 -31.09 32.37 6.49
N ARG A 117 -30.54 31.97 5.34
CA ARG A 117 -30.73 32.68 4.06
C ARG A 117 -32.16 32.59 3.57
N GLU A 118 -32.80 31.41 3.66
CA GLU A 118 -34.23 31.26 3.34
C GLU A 118 -35.13 32.18 4.16
N LYS A 119 -34.75 32.45 5.43
CA LYS A 119 -35.44 33.41 6.33
C LYS A 119 -35.08 34.86 6.07
N GLY A 120 -34.19 35.15 5.14
CA GLY A 120 -33.83 36.53 4.78
C GLY A 120 -32.80 37.19 5.69
N PHE A 121 -31.99 36.46 6.46
CA PHE A 121 -31.03 37.04 7.41
C PHE A 121 -29.67 37.40 6.80
N GLU A 122 -29.42 37.09 5.53
CA GLU A 122 -28.14 37.42 4.86
C GLU A 122 -27.82 38.94 4.81
N PRO A 123 -28.77 39.85 4.57
CA PRO A 123 -28.48 41.29 4.64
C PRO A 123 -27.96 41.73 6.01
N LEU A 124 -28.47 41.16 7.11
CA LEU A 124 -27.97 41.43 8.46
C LEU A 124 -26.53 40.90 8.62
N ALA A 125 -26.23 39.67 8.16
CA ALA A 125 -24.89 39.12 8.17
C ALA A 125 -23.88 40.00 7.41
N LYS A 126 -24.24 40.51 6.23
CA LYS A 126 -23.43 41.46 5.44
C LYS A 126 -23.20 42.79 6.19
N ARG A 127 -24.21 43.32 6.88
CA ARG A 127 -24.08 44.55 7.69
C ARG A 127 -23.17 44.35 8.90
N ILE A 128 -23.28 43.21 9.60
CA ILE A 128 -22.37 42.83 10.70
C ILE A 128 -20.95 42.75 10.18
N MET A 129 -20.73 42.07 9.05
CA MET A 129 -19.41 41.94 8.41
C MET A 129 -18.85 43.26 7.89
N ALA A 130 -19.69 44.25 7.56
CA ALA A 130 -19.22 45.60 7.25
C ALA A 130 -18.67 46.35 8.48
N GLY A 131 -18.96 45.89 9.70
CA GLY A 131 -18.33 46.34 10.94
C GLY A 131 -18.77 47.70 11.46
N ARG A 132 -19.76 48.39 10.83
CA ARG A 132 -20.08 49.80 11.07
C ARG A 132 -21.33 50.04 11.95
N MET A 133 -21.91 48.96 12.50
CA MET A 133 -23.13 49.08 13.31
C MET A 133 -22.78 49.43 14.75
N ALA A 134 -23.25 50.59 15.25
CA ALA A 134 -23.05 51.00 16.64
C ALA A 134 -23.91 50.18 17.62
N ARG A 135 -25.06 49.68 17.16
CA ARG A 135 -25.99 48.80 17.87
C ARG A 135 -26.59 47.79 16.91
N ILE A 136 -26.83 46.57 17.41
CA ILE A 136 -27.53 45.51 16.65
C ILE A 136 -29.01 45.60 17.04
N ASP A 137 -29.81 46.10 16.11
CA ASP A 137 -31.26 46.25 16.29
C ASP A 137 -31.93 45.17 15.40
N ALA A 138 -32.04 43.94 15.93
CA ALA A 138 -32.62 42.80 15.28
C ALA A 138 -33.08 41.77 16.33
N SER A 139 -34.00 40.89 15.97
CA SER A 139 -34.43 39.79 16.83
C SER A 139 -33.28 38.81 17.12
N GLU A 140 -33.33 38.12 18.23
CA GLU A 140 -32.34 37.10 18.60
C GLU A 140 -32.17 36.02 17.50
N GLU A 141 -33.29 35.52 16.95
CA GLU A 141 -33.30 34.57 15.83
C GLU A 141 -32.58 35.11 14.59
N ALA A 142 -32.77 36.41 14.28
CA ALA A 142 -32.10 37.04 13.13
C ALA A 142 -30.59 37.19 13.35
N VAL A 143 -30.17 37.46 14.59
CA VAL A 143 -28.75 37.55 14.96
C VAL A 143 -28.09 36.18 14.92
N GLU A 144 -28.73 35.15 15.49
CA GLU A 144 -28.24 33.76 15.43
C GLU A 144 -28.11 33.31 13.97
N GLY A 145 -29.15 33.52 13.14
CA GLY A 145 -29.09 33.15 11.73
C GLY A 145 -28.02 33.93 10.95
N ALA A 146 -27.82 35.22 11.26
CA ALA A 146 -26.72 35.99 10.67
C ALA A 146 -25.33 35.42 11.07
N CYS A 147 -25.17 35.04 12.35
CA CYS A 147 -23.95 34.40 12.85
C CYS A 147 -23.70 33.03 12.17
N ASP A 148 -24.73 32.21 11.94
CA ASP A 148 -24.62 30.94 11.20
C ASP A 148 -24.13 31.17 9.76
N ILE A 149 -24.59 32.23 9.09
CA ILE A 149 -24.12 32.60 7.75
C ILE A 149 -22.65 33.05 7.80
N ILE A 150 -22.29 33.89 8.78
CA ILE A 150 -20.90 34.37 8.96
C ILE A 150 -19.97 33.18 9.29
N ALA A 151 -20.41 32.24 10.11
CA ALA A 151 -19.65 31.02 10.42
C ALA A 151 -19.40 30.18 9.17
N GLU A 152 -20.37 30.05 8.27
CA GLU A 152 -20.18 29.38 6.99
C GLU A 152 -19.13 30.10 6.15
N TRP A 153 -19.20 31.41 5.97
CA TRP A 153 -18.21 32.21 5.24
C TRP A 153 -16.80 32.05 5.82
N ALA A 154 -16.68 32.08 7.16
CA ALA A 154 -15.41 31.85 7.84
C ALA A 154 -14.87 30.43 7.54
N SER A 155 -15.73 29.42 7.58
CA SER A 155 -15.33 28.02 7.34
C SER A 155 -14.90 27.74 5.89
N GLU A 156 -15.40 28.51 4.93
CA GLU A 156 -15.08 28.47 3.51
C GLU A 156 -13.86 29.33 3.14
N THR A 157 -13.33 30.09 4.09
CA THR A 157 -12.15 30.93 3.85
C THR A 157 -10.87 30.12 3.87
N PRO A 158 -10.16 29.92 2.72
CA PRO A 158 -8.97 29.08 2.64
C PRO A 158 -7.86 29.49 3.61
N ARG A 159 -7.73 30.81 3.86
CA ARG A 159 -6.76 31.35 4.82
C ARG A 159 -6.98 30.80 6.24
N LEU A 160 -8.22 30.77 6.73
CA LEU A 160 -8.53 30.26 8.07
C LEU A 160 -8.29 28.73 8.15
N ARG A 161 -8.74 27.99 7.14
CA ARG A 161 -8.46 26.54 7.05
C ARG A 161 -6.97 26.25 7.09
N ASN A 162 -6.17 26.99 6.32
CA ASN A 162 -4.73 26.83 6.28
C ASN A 162 -4.04 27.21 7.62
N MET A 163 -4.57 28.16 8.36
CA MET A 163 -4.08 28.47 9.72
C MET A 163 -4.30 27.26 10.65
N VAL A 164 -5.47 26.64 10.60
CA VAL A 164 -5.78 25.45 11.41
C VAL A 164 -4.93 24.25 10.98
N ARG A 165 -4.78 23.97 9.68
CA ARG A 165 -3.90 22.90 9.16
C ARG A 165 -2.46 23.06 9.64
N ARG A 166 -1.93 24.30 9.58
CA ARG A 166 -0.57 24.59 10.05
C ARG A 166 -0.43 24.40 11.55
N ALA A 167 -1.46 24.71 12.34
CA ALA A 167 -1.45 24.47 13.77
C ALA A 167 -1.42 22.97 14.08
N PHE A 168 -2.24 22.15 13.41
CA PHE A 168 -2.19 20.69 13.54
C PHE A 168 -0.85 20.12 13.11
N SER A 169 -0.30 20.57 11.99
CA SER A 169 1.01 20.09 11.48
C SER A 169 2.16 20.45 12.41
N ARG A 170 2.13 21.61 13.07
CA ARG A 170 3.22 22.08 13.93
C ARG A 170 3.10 21.59 15.38
N ASP A 171 1.91 21.75 15.96
CA ASP A 171 1.66 21.62 17.40
C ASP A 171 0.54 20.61 17.71
N GLY A 172 0.17 19.77 16.74
CA GLY A 172 -0.90 18.78 16.89
C GLY A 172 -0.43 17.51 17.59
N PHE A 173 -1.36 16.88 18.30
CA PHE A 173 -1.18 15.60 18.99
C PHE A 173 -2.24 14.60 18.55
N VAL A 174 -1.87 13.33 18.53
CA VAL A 174 -2.81 12.21 18.56
C VAL A 174 -2.86 11.66 19.96
N GLU A 175 -4.06 11.56 20.50
CA GLU A 175 -4.35 11.03 21.83
C GLU A 175 -5.25 9.82 21.70
N ALA A 176 -4.99 8.77 22.47
CA ALA A 176 -5.82 7.58 22.53
C ALA A 176 -6.35 7.38 23.94
N SER A 177 -7.63 7.12 24.04
CA SER A 177 -8.29 6.76 25.29
C SER A 177 -9.07 5.46 25.12
N ALA A 178 -9.30 4.73 26.21
CA ALA A 178 -10.16 3.55 26.16
C ALA A 178 -11.53 3.91 25.59
N ALA A 179 -12.08 3.06 24.76
CA ALA A 179 -13.46 3.18 24.33
C ALA A 179 -14.39 2.95 25.54
N LYS A 180 -15.55 3.61 25.53
CA LYS A 180 -16.50 3.55 26.63
C LYS A 180 -16.86 2.09 26.95
N ASP A 181 -16.84 1.75 28.24
CA ASP A 181 -17.19 0.44 28.80
C ASP A 181 -16.26 -0.72 28.38
N ARG A 182 -15.06 -0.42 27.83
CA ARG A 182 -14.08 -1.43 27.41
C ARG A 182 -12.70 -1.33 28.09
N GLU A 183 -12.59 -0.55 29.16
CA GLU A 183 -11.33 -0.35 29.87
C GLU A 183 -10.69 -1.66 30.35
N LYS A 184 -11.50 -2.57 30.92
CA LYS A 184 -11.01 -3.87 31.42
C LYS A 184 -10.56 -4.81 30.29
N GLU A 185 -11.26 -4.76 29.14
CA GLU A 185 -10.88 -5.57 27.97
C GLU A 185 -9.60 -5.04 27.34
N LEU A 186 -9.41 -3.72 27.33
CA LEU A 186 -8.22 -3.07 26.82
C LEU A 186 -6.97 -3.50 27.62
N GLU A 187 -7.06 -3.60 28.95
CA GLU A 187 -5.92 -4.00 29.81
C GLU A 187 -5.35 -5.39 29.45
N THR A 188 -6.20 -6.30 28.98
CA THR A 188 -5.78 -7.66 28.58
C THR A 188 -5.57 -7.83 27.08
N SER A 189 -5.81 -6.79 26.29
CA SER A 189 -5.66 -6.79 24.84
C SER A 189 -4.21 -6.53 24.41
N PRO A 190 -3.87 -6.84 23.16
CA PRO A 190 -2.58 -6.44 22.56
C PRO A 190 -2.35 -4.92 22.51
N TYR A 191 -3.40 -4.13 22.81
CA TYR A 191 -3.38 -2.67 22.73
C TYR A 191 -3.25 -1.99 24.09
N ALA A 192 -3.05 -2.73 25.16
CA ALA A 192 -2.93 -2.20 26.53
C ALA A 192 -1.90 -1.08 26.67
N GLU A 193 -0.78 -1.18 25.95
CA GLU A 193 0.29 -0.17 25.95
C GLU A 193 -0.12 1.18 25.34
N TYR A 194 -1.21 1.22 24.57
CA TYR A 194 -1.74 2.44 23.95
C TYR A 194 -2.84 3.10 24.79
N ALA A 195 -3.19 2.57 25.95
CA ALA A 195 -4.07 3.24 26.89
C ALA A 195 -3.43 4.55 27.39
N GLY A 196 -4.10 5.68 27.13
CA GLY A 196 -3.54 7.00 27.47
C GLY A 196 -2.35 7.45 26.60
N PHE A 197 -2.18 6.84 25.43
CA PHE A 197 -1.15 7.27 24.49
C PHE A 197 -1.39 8.71 24.06
N SER A 198 -0.32 9.53 24.09
CA SER A 198 -0.32 10.90 23.57
C SER A 198 1.00 11.20 22.90
N ARG A 199 0.96 11.65 21.66
CA ARG A 199 2.18 11.98 20.91
C ARG A 199 1.94 13.09 19.89
N GLU A 200 2.96 13.94 19.70
CA GLU A 200 2.97 14.91 18.59
C GLU A 200 2.80 14.17 17.24
N LEU A 201 1.94 14.69 16.37
CA LEU A 201 1.63 14.07 15.07
C LEU A 201 2.88 13.82 14.24
N ARG A 202 3.78 14.80 14.17
CA ARG A 202 5.07 14.72 13.44
C ARG A 202 6.07 13.68 14.00
N ARG A 203 5.84 13.18 15.23
CA ARG A 203 6.68 12.17 15.89
C ARG A 203 5.98 10.82 16.02
N CYS A 204 4.73 10.71 15.60
CA CYS A 204 3.99 9.47 15.61
C CYS A 204 4.52 8.57 14.48
N ARG A 205 5.15 7.45 14.84
CA ARG A 205 5.72 6.52 13.87
C ARG A 205 4.62 5.73 13.17
N SER A 206 4.84 5.37 11.90
CA SER A 206 3.87 4.68 11.05
C SER A 206 3.27 3.43 11.71
N HIS A 207 4.10 2.55 12.29
CA HIS A 207 3.61 1.34 12.96
C HIS A 207 2.76 1.64 14.20
N GLN A 208 3.07 2.71 14.95
CA GLN A 208 2.27 3.15 16.09
C GLN A 208 0.91 3.65 15.62
N TYR A 209 0.91 4.46 14.56
CA TYR A 209 -0.34 4.97 14.01
C TYR A 209 -1.23 3.85 13.45
N LEU A 210 -0.65 2.86 12.75
CA LEU A 210 -1.40 1.68 12.29
C LEU A 210 -1.96 0.86 13.44
N ALA A 211 -1.20 0.67 14.54
CA ALA A 211 -1.69 0.00 15.74
C ALA A 211 -2.87 0.74 16.38
N LEU A 212 -2.77 2.07 16.51
CA LEU A 212 -3.85 2.91 17.02
C LEU A 212 -5.11 2.82 16.16
N ARG A 213 -4.97 2.88 14.84
CA ARG A 213 -6.09 2.77 13.90
C ARG A 213 -6.75 1.40 13.91
N ARG A 214 -5.96 0.32 14.05
CA ARG A 214 -6.50 -1.04 14.22
C ARG A 214 -7.27 -1.16 15.53
N ALA A 215 -6.70 -0.69 16.64
CA ALA A 215 -7.36 -0.73 17.95
C ALA A 215 -8.66 0.10 17.97
N GLU A 216 -8.70 1.23 17.24
CA GLU A 216 -9.92 2.03 17.05
C GLU A 216 -10.96 1.28 16.21
N ALA A 217 -10.56 0.65 15.10
CA ALA A 217 -11.46 -0.13 14.25
C ALA A 217 -12.04 -1.36 14.97
N GLU A 218 -11.26 -1.99 15.85
CA GLU A 218 -11.69 -3.09 16.72
C GLU A 218 -12.49 -2.62 17.96
N GLY A 219 -12.63 -1.29 18.14
CA GLY A 219 -13.43 -0.68 19.18
C GLY A 219 -12.79 -0.70 20.58
N PHE A 220 -11.48 -0.90 20.71
CA PHE A 220 -10.76 -0.82 21.98
C PHE A 220 -10.38 0.61 22.35
N LEU A 221 -10.02 1.43 21.36
CA LEU A 221 -9.59 2.79 21.57
C LEU A 221 -10.51 3.79 20.86
N LYS A 222 -10.48 5.02 21.36
CA LYS A 222 -11.01 6.20 20.71
C LYS A 222 -9.87 7.18 20.49
N LEU A 223 -9.65 7.59 19.25
CA LEU A 223 -8.64 8.57 18.88
C LEU A 223 -9.19 9.99 18.89
N LYS A 224 -8.38 10.92 19.32
CA LYS A 224 -8.65 12.34 19.33
C LYS A 224 -7.43 13.10 18.83
N TYR A 225 -7.68 14.15 18.06
CA TYR A 225 -6.62 15.03 17.58
C TYR A 225 -6.76 16.37 18.31
N THR A 226 -5.67 16.83 18.94
CA THR A 226 -5.66 18.02 19.77
C THR A 226 -4.53 18.96 19.37
N ILE A 227 -4.61 20.20 19.82
CA ILE A 227 -3.58 21.23 19.62
C ILE A 227 -3.22 21.79 21.00
N SER A 228 -1.94 22.03 21.26
CA SER A 228 -1.43 22.47 22.58
C SER A 228 -2.06 23.75 23.08
N ASP A 229 -2.28 24.74 22.21
CA ASP A 229 -2.83 26.05 22.56
C ASP A 229 -3.99 26.43 21.64
N GLU A 230 -5.10 25.72 21.81
CA GLU A 230 -6.34 25.93 21.04
C GLU A 230 -6.93 27.35 21.24
N PRO A 231 -6.95 27.93 22.47
CA PRO A 231 -7.44 29.29 22.67
C PRO A 231 -6.66 30.34 21.87
N ARG A 232 -5.33 30.23 21.81
CA ARG A 232 -4.48 31.13 21.02
C ARG A 232 -4.76 31.01 19.52
N LEU A 233 -4.97 29.79 19.04
CA LEU A 233 -5.37 29.58 17.64
C LEU A 233 -6.69 30.29 17.34
N VAL A 234 -7.72 30.07 18.17
CA VAL A 234 -9.05 30.69 17.98
C VAL A 234 -8.92 32.22 17.99
N GLY A 235 -8.17 32.79 18.93
CA GLY A 235 -7.92 34.25 18.95
C GLY A 235 -7.24 34.75 17.66
N SER A 236 -6.29 33.95 17.11
CA SER A 236 -5.64 34.29 15.84
C SER A 236 -6.60 34.20 14.65
N LEU A 237 -7.55 33.26 14.65
CA LEU A 237 -8.58 33.12 13.61
C LEU A 237 -9.54 34.33 13.66
N CYS A 238 -10.01 34.72 14.86
CA CYS A 238 -10.83 35.90 15.07
C CYS A 238 -10.13 37.18 14.56
N GLY A 239 -8.85 37.36 14.88
CA GLY A 239 -8.06 38.49 14.39
C GLY A 239 -7.79 38.48 12.88
N ALA A 240 -7.88 37.34 12.23
CA ALA A 240 -7.63 37.19 10.79
C ALA A 240 -8.90 37.34 9.93
N PHE A 241 -10.11 37.32 10.53
CA PHE A 241 -11.39 37.36 9.84
C PHE A 241 -12.17 38.61 10.18
N GLY A 242 -12.77 39.24 9.16
CA GLY A 242 -13.54 40.49 9.28
C GLY A 242 -12.69 41.77 9.31
N PRO A 243 -13.33 42.93 9.34
CA PRO A 243 -12.65 44.21 9.32
C PRO A 243 -11.95 44.48 10.65
N LYS A 244 -10.74 45.05 10.60
CA LYS A 244 -9.95 45.35 11.80
C LYS A 244 -10.54 46.48 12.66
N ASP A 245 -11.27 47.38 12.04
CA ASP A 245 -11.93 48.56 12.61
C ASP A 245 -13.41 48.33 12.92
N ALA A 246 -13.84 47.07 13.03
CA ALA A 246 -15.22 46.75 13.38
C ALA A 246 -15.62 47.36 14.74
N SER A 247 -16.84 47.89 14.80
CA SER A 247 -17.44 48.32 16.07
C SER A 247 -17.51 47.18 17.07
N ARG A 248 -17.49 47.48 18.35
CA ARG A 248 -17.50 46.45 19.40
C ARG A 248 -18.67 45.45 19.26
N PRO A 249 -19.94 45.87 19.03
CA PRO A 249 -21.04 44.92 18.84
C PRO A 249 -20.85 44.00 17.63
N CYS A 250 -20.34 44.51 16.50
CA CYS A 250 -20.06 43.69 15.32
C CYS A 250 -18.89 42.74 15.58
N ARG A 251 -17.83 43.21 16.25
CA ARG A 251 -16.66 42.38 16.56
C ARG A 251 -17.04 41.19 17.44
N GLU A 252 -17.82 41.41 18.50
CA GLU A 252 -18.28 40.35 19.41
C GLU A 252 -19.07 39.27 18.66
N LEU A 253 -19.94 39.63 17.72
CA LEU A 253 -20.69 38.67 16.90
C LEU A 253 -19.83 37.96 15.87
N ILE A 254 -18.90 38.66 15.23
CA ILE A 254 -17.95 38.05 14.27
C ILE A 254 -17.07 37.04 15.00
N ASP A 255 -16.52 37.38 16.15
CA ASP A 255 -15.64 36.50 16.92
C ASP A 255 -16.39 35.27 17.45
N ALA A 256 -17.65 35.43 17.87
CA ALA A 256 -18.52 34.30 18.24
C ALA A 256 -18.80 33.39 17.03
N ALA A 257 -19.11 33.96 15.87
CA ALA A 257 -19.34 33.19 14.63
C ALA A 257 -18.08 32.47 14.16
N VAL A 258 -16.89 33.09 14.25
CA VAL A 258 -15.60 32.43 13.91
C VAL A 258 -15.28 31.31 14.89
N THR A 259 -15.57 31.49 16.18
CA THR A 259 -15.39 30.46 17.21
C THR A 259 -16.30 29.27 16.95
N ASP A 260 -17.56 29.48 16.57
CA ASP A 260 -18.50 28.44 16.17
C ASP A 260 -18.03 27.76 14.88
N ALA A 261 -17.63 28.54 13.87
CA ALA A 261 -17.06 28.00 12.62
C ALA A 261 -15.88 27.10 12.89
N TYR A 262 -14.95 27.49 13.76
CA TYR A 262 -13.81 26.67 14.14
C TYR A 262 -14.28 25.36 14.78
N LYS A 263 -15.08 25.40 15.83
CA LYS A 263 -15.48 24.23 16.60
C LYS A 263 -16.33 23.25 15.81
N ARG A 264 -17.28 23.75 15.04
CA ARG A 264 -18.31 22.94 14.38
C ARG A 264 -17.98 22.57 12.93
N LEU A 265 -17.23 23.39 12.20
CA LEU A 265 -17.03 23.24 10.76
C LEU A 265 -15.57 22.99 10.39
N ILE A 266 -14.63 23.84 10.85
CA ILE A 266 -13.23 23.77 10.41
C ILE A 266 -12.48 22.63 11.13
N LYS A 267 -12.52 22.61 12.47
CA LYS A 267 -11.77 21.65 13.28
C LYS A 267 -12.10 20.19 12.91
N PRO A 268 -13.37 19.76 12.85
CA PRO A 268 -13.69 18.37 12.48
C PRO A 268 -13.24 18.01 11.06
N SER A 269 -13.32 18.95 10.13
CA SER A 269 -12.84 18.77 8.76
C SER A 269 -11.33 18.59 8.72
N VAL A 270 -10.57 19.47 9.40
CA VAL A 270 -9.11 19.40 9.44
C VAL A 270 -8.61 18.20 10.24
N GLU A 271 -9.30 17.78 11.30
CA GLU A 271 -9.01 16.53 12.02
C GLU A 271 -9.11 15.33 11.09
N ASN A 272 -10.16 15.24 10.28
CA ASN A 272 -10.32 14.15 9.29
C ASN A 272 -9.25 14.20 8.19
N GLU A 273 -8.93 15.41 7.68
CA GLU A 273 -7.84 15.62 6.72
C GLU A 273 -6.49 15.14 7.30
N THR A 274 -6.22 15.51 8.55
CA THR A 274 -5.00 15.14 9.28
C THR A 274 -4.93 13.63 9.51
N ALA A 275 -6.02 13.03 9.96
CA ALA A 275 -6.10 11.56 10.17
C ALA A 275 -5.87 10.79 8.85
N SER A 276 -6.45 11.28 7.75
CA SER A 276 -6.29 10.67 6.42
C SER A 276 -4.85 10.81 5.91
N ALA A 277 -4.23 11.99 6.08
CA ALA A 277 -2.85 12.22 5.67
C ALA A 277 -1.85 11.34 6.45
N LEU A 278 -2.03 11.24 7.78
CA LEU A 278 -1.21 10.34 8.61
C LEU A 278 -1.38 8.88 8.23
N LYS A 279 -2.60 8.47 7.89
CA LYS A 279 -2.87 7.09 7.44
C LYS A 279 -2.19 6.82 6.11
N GLU A 280 -2.26 7.74 5.17
CA GLU A 280 -1.61 7.62 3.86
C GLU A 280 -0.07 7.55 3.98
N GLU A 281 0.52 8.37 4.85
CA GLU A 281 1.95 8.32 5.15
C GLU A 281 2.33 6.99 5.81
N ALA A 282 1.57 6.55 6.81
CA ALA A 282 1.79 5.27 7.50
C ALA A 282 1.68 4.08 6.55
N ASP A 283 0.70 4.08 5.66
CA ASP A 283 0.53 3.06 4.62
C ASP A 283 1.72 3.05 3.65
N THR A 284 2.16 4.21 3.20
CA THR A 284 3.29 4.34 2.28
C THR A 284 4.57 3.72 2.87
N VAL A 285 4.88 4.05 4.13
CA VAL A 285 6.05 3.49 4.82
C VAL A 285 5.91 1.98 5.03
N ALA A 286 4.75 1.51 5.49
CA ALA A 286 4.52 0.08 5.75
C ALA A 286 4.57 -0.75 4.47
N ILE A 287 3.92 -0.29 3.38
CA ILE A 287 3.94 -0.96 2.07
C ILE A 287 5.37 -1.02 1.51
N GLY A 288 6.19 0.03 1.72
CA GLY A 288 7.60 0.01 1.36
C GLY A 288 8.35 -1.12 2.06
N ILE A 289 8.19 -1.25 3.38
CA ILE A 289 8.80 -2.33 4.18
C ILE A 289 8.31 -3.71 3.70
N PHE A 290 7.01 -3.85 3.41
CA PHE A 290 6.46 -5.13 2.92
C PHE A 290 7.01 -5.50 1.54
N SER A 291 7.20 -4.52 0.66
CA SER A 291 7.85 -4.71 -0.64
C SER A 291 9.31 -5.17 -0.50
N ASP A 292 10.06 -4.58 0.44
CA ASP A 292 11.44 -4.98 0.72
C ASP A 292 11.51 -6.38 1.31
N ASN A 293 10.62 -6.74 2.24
CA ASN A 293 10.54 -8.07 2.81
C ASN A 293 10.19 -9.12 1.73
N LEU A 294 9.24 -8.82 0.85
CA LEU A 294 8.91 -9.68 -0.28
C LEU A 294 10.12 -9.85 -1.23
N ARG A 295 10.81 -8.76 -1.55
CA ARG A 295 12.02 -8.78 -2.39
C ARG A 295 13.09 -9.70 -1.81
N GLN A 296 13.34 -9.64 -0.49
CA GLN A 296 14.29 -10.52 0.18
C GLN A 296 13.89 -11.99 0.08
N LEU A 297 12.61 -12.30 0.21
CA LEU A 297 12.11 -13.68 0.05
C LEU A 297 12.27 -14.19 -1.39
N LEU A 298 11.91 -13.36 -2.37
CA LEU A 298 11.99 -13.72 -3.80
C LEU A 298 13.42 -13.89 -4.29
N LEU A 299 14.34 -13.07 -3.81
CA LEU A 299 15.75 -13.05 -4.21
C LEU A 299 16.66 -13.81 -3.23
N ALA A 300 16.11 -14.61 -2.33
CA ALA A 300 16.90 -15.48 -1.48
C ALA A 300 17.79 -16.39 -2.36
N PRO A 301 19.04 -16.67 -1.95
CA PRO A 301 19.97 -17.46 -2.76
C PRO A 301 19.41 -18.85 -3.10
N PRO A 302 19.25 -19.22 -4.38
CA PRO A 302 18.75 -20.52 -4.77
C PRO A 302 19.81 -21.59 -4.58
N LEU A 303 19.43 -22.76 -4.07
CA LEU A 303 20.30 -23.91 -3.90
C LEU A 303 20.06 -24.93 -5.03
N ARG A 304 20.39 -24.54 -6.25
CA ARG A 304 20.15 -25.36 -7.45
C ARG A 304 21.01 -26.61 -7.52
N GLY A 305 20.48 -27.64 -8.20
CA GLY A 305 21.20 -28.91 -8.44
C GLY A 305 21.37 -29.76 -7.18
N ARG A 306 20.52 -29.56 -6.17
CA ARG A 306 20.51 -30.35 -4.93
C ARG A 306 19.20 -31.11 -4.79
N ARG A 307 19.28 -32.32 -4.26
CA ARG A 307 18.12 -33.11 -3.82
C ARG A 307 17.79 -32.78 -2.40
N VAL A 308 16.55 -32.44 -2.15
CA VAL A 308 16.13 -31.83 -0.89
C VAL A 308 15.19 -32.77 -0.12
N LEU A 309 15.49 -32.97 1.16
CA LEU A 309 14.54 -33.47 2.15
C LEU A 309 13.82 -32.29 2.77
N ALA A 310 12.54 -32.10 2.46
CA ALA A 310 11.77 -30.99 3.01
C ALA A 310 10.84 -31.45 4.13
N LEU A 311 10.78 -30.65 5.20
CA LEU A 311 9.98 -30.90 6.38
C LEU A 311 9.04 -29.73 6.64
N ASP A 312 7.75 -30.05 6.76
CA ASP A 312 6.69 -29.14 7.23
C ASP A 312 6.30 -29.56 8.66
N PRO A 313 6.83 -28.86 9.70
CA PRO A 313 6.69 -29.30 11.07
C PRO A 313 5.30 -29.01 11.63
N GLY A 314 4.80 -29.90 12.53
CA GLY A 314 3.53 -29.73 13.21
C GLY A 314 3.41 -30.62 14.45
N PHE A 315 2.81 -30.09 15.53
CA PHE A 315 2.65 -30.82 16.79
C PHE A 315 1.62 -31.95 16.70
N ARG A 316 0.38 -31.65 16.27
CA ARG A 316 -0.74 -32.61 16.30
C ARG A 316 -0.74 -33.55 15.11
N THR A 317 -0.55 -33.02 13.92
CA THR A 317 -0.64 -33.77 12.66
C THR A 317 0.66 -34.47 12.29
N GLY A 318 1.71 -34.30 13.08
CA GLY A 318 3.08 -34.75 12.79
C GLY A 318 3.78 -33.83 11.79
N CYS A 319 5.07 -34.11 11.61
CA CYS A 319 5.90 -33.41 10.62
C CYS A 319 5.76 -34.14 9.27
N LYS A 320 5.32 -33.42 8.24
CA LYS A 320 5.26 -33.92 6.86
C LYS A 320 6.65 -33.85 6.26
N VAL A 321 7.06 -34.93 5.63
CA VAL A 321 8.38 -35.10 5.05
C VAL A 321 8.23 -35.43 3.59
N VAL A 322 8.96 -34.75 2.71
CA VAL A 322 9.00 -35.06 1.30
C VAL A 322 10.45 -35.09 0.80
N ALA A 323 10.73 -36.00 -0.13
CA ALA A 323 11.95 -36.01 -0.90
C ALA A 323 11.67 -35.40 -2.27
N VAL A 324 12.44 -34.38 -2.67
CA VAL A 324 12.35 -33.80 -4.01
C VAL A 324 13.69 -33.84 -4.72
N ASP A 325 13.65 -34.00 -6.05
CA ASP A 325 14.83 -33.99 -6.88
C ASP A 325 15.37 -32.59 -7.17
N GLU A 326 16.39 -32.47 -7.99
CA GLU A 326 17.06 -31.22 -8.36
C GLU A 326 16.15 -30.25 -9.14
N GLN A 327 15.09 -30.78 -9.75
CA GLN A 327 14.07 -30.02 -10.49
C GLN A 327 12.82 -29.71 -9.63
N GLY A 328 12.79 -30.19 -8.38
CA GLY A 328 11.67 -30.05 -7.48
C GLY A 328 10.51 -31.04 -7.73
N ALA A 329 10.75 -32.14 -8.46
CA ALA A 329 9.78 -33.23 -8.60
C ALA A 329 9.71 -34.06 -7.32
N LEU A 330 8.51 -34.46 -6.91
CA LEU A 330 8.29 -35.27 -5.72
C LEU A 330 8.73 -36.71 -5.97
N LEU A 331 9.66 -37.21 -5.17
CA LEU A 331 10.17 -38.58 -5.22
C LEU A 331 9.49 -39.51 -4.20
N ALA A 332 9.25 -39.01 -3.00
CA ALA A 332 8.61 -39.75 -1.91
C ALA A 332 8.03 -38.79 -0.86
N ASP A 333 7.07 -39.30 -0.11
CA ASP A 333 6.50 -38.59 1.05
C ASP A 333 6.34 -39.52 2.26
N ALA A 334 6.41 -38.97 3.47
CA ALA A 334 6.25 -39.68 4.73
C ALA A 334 5.73 -38.69 5.82
N VAL A 335 5.31 -39.26 6.95
CA VAL A 335 4.96 -38.50 8.15
C VAL A 335 5.76 -39.03 9.33
N ILE A 336 6.37 -38.13 10.09
CA ILE A 336 7.10 -38.48 11.31
C ILE A 336 6.53 -37.68 12.51
N TYR A 337 6.77 -38.17 13.70
CA TYR A 337 6.27 -37.57 14.95
C TYR A 337 7.41 -37.33 15.95
N PRO A 338 8.41 -36.50 15.63
CA PRO A 338 9.61 -36.35 16.45
C PRO A 338 9.39 -35.54 17.73
N VAL A 339 8.28 -34.80 17.81
CA VAL A 339 7.94 -33.88 18.92
C VAL A 339 6.69 -34.35 19.67
N GLU A 340 6.45 -33.73 20.84
CA GLU A 340 5.24 -34.00 21.62
C GLU A 340 3.97 -33.79 20.77
N PRO A 341 2.89 -34.56 21.00
CA PRO A 341 2.70 -35.50 22.12
C PRO A 341 3.27 -36.93 21.89
N ARG A 342 3.62 -37.33 20.65
CA ARG A 342 4.07 -38.71 20.38
C ARG A 342 5.55 -38.97 20.63
N ARG A 343 6.41 -38.00 20.36
CA ARG A 343 7.87 -38.01 20.58
C ARG A 343 8.57 -39.28 20.09
N ASP A 344 8.20 -39.79 18.91
CA ASP A 344 8.87 -40.96 18.27
C ASP A 344 10.12 -40.49 17.51
N THR A 345 11.18 -40.19 18.24
CA THR A 345 12.47 -39.74 17.67
C THR A 345 13.17 -40.89 16.93
N GLY A 346 13.12 -42.13 17.47
CA GLY A 346 13.76 -43.28 16.87
C GLY A 346 13.13 -43.71 15.54
N GLY A 347 11.80 -43.74 15.46
CA GLY A 347 11.06 -44.03 14.22
C GLY A 347 11.28 -42.91 13.19
N GLY A 348 11.22 -41.65 13.62
CA GLY A 348 11.49 -40.51 12.78
C GLY A 348 12.89 -40.55 12.16
N ALA A 349 13.94 -40.75 12.97
CA ALA A 349 15.33 -40.86 12.47
C ALA A 349 15.54 -41.98 11.46
N ARG A 350 14.90 -43.16 11.67
CA ARG A 350 14.96 -44.28 10.72
C ARG A 350 14.33 -43.92 9.38
N ILE A 351 13.12 -43.33 9.37
CA ILE A 351 12.42 -42.91 8.15
C ILE A 351 13.25 -41.88 7.38
N LEU A 352 13.78 -40.85 8.05
CA LEU A 352 14.60 -39.84 7.41
C LEU A 352 15.89 -40.44 6.82
N SER A 353 16.55 -41.34 7.56
CA SER A 353 17.78 -42.02 7.11
C SER A 353 17.55 -42.90 5.89
N ASP A 354 16.40 -43.59 5.83
CA ASP A 354 16.02 -44.41 4.66
C ASP A 354 15.77 -43.54 3.44
N LEU A 355 15.00 -42.44 3.57
CA LEU A 355 14.74 -41.46 2.50
C LEU A 355 16.03 -40.84 1.97
N ILE A 356 16.94 -40.41 2.86
CA ILE A 356 18.24 -39.83 2.47
C ILE A 356 19.07 -40.82 1.65
N ARG A 357 19.20 -42.05 2.10
CA ARG A 357 19.98 -43.08 1.38
C ARG A 357 19.35 -43.47 0.05
N ARG A 358 18.02 -43.72 0.05
CA ARG A 358 17.28 -44.17 -1.13
C ARG A 358 17.29 -43.16 -2.26
N HIS A 359 17.08 -41.88 -1.91
CA HIS A 359 16.94 -40.80 -2.89
C HIS A 359 18.20 -39.93 -3.01
N ARG A 360 19.28 -40.25 -2.28
CA ARG A 360 20.55 -39.48 -2.27
C ARG A 360 20.32 -38.00 -2.01
N LEU A 361 19.60 -37.69 -0.89
CA LEU A 361 19.26 -36.32 -0.55
C LEU A 361 20.47 -35.61 0.06
N ASP A 362 20.74 -34.39 -0.41
CA ASP A 362 21.97 -33.64 -0.09
C ASP A 362 21.79 -32.71 1.09
N VAL A 363 20.58 -32.13 1.24
CA VAL A 363 20.28 -31.06 2.18
C VAL A 363 18.88 -31.22 2.74
N VAL A 364 18.62 -30.52 3.88
CA VAL A 364 17.33 -30.49 4.54
C VAL A 364 16.74 -29.08 4.47
N ALA A 365 15.49 -28.94 4.00
CA ALA A 365 14.70 -27.74 4.10
C ALA A 365 13.70 -27.89 5.24
N LEU A 366 13.75 -27.03 6.25
CA LEU A 366 12.85 -27.04 7.40
C LEU A 366 11.97 -25.80 7.38
N GLY A 367 10.66 -25.98 7.36
CA GLY A 367 9.70 -24.88 7.48
C GLY A 367 9.86 -24.13 8.82
N ASN A 368 9.68 -22.80 8.82
CA ASN A 368 9.90 -21.95 10.00
C ASN A 368 8.65 -21.73 10.89
N GLY A 369 7.59 -22.50 10.69
CA GLY A 369 6.34 -22.36 11.44
C GLY A 369 6.31 -23.11 12.77
N THR A 370 5.12 -23.58 13.10
CA THR A 370 4.85 -24.26 14.38
C THR A 370 5.73 -25.52 14.53
N ALA A 371 6.32 -25.71 15.71
CA ALA A 371 7.25 -26.82 16.04
C ALA A 371 8.58 -26.84 15.25
N SER A 372 8.94 -25.76 14.56
CA SER A 372 10.19 -25.68 13.80
C SER A 372 11.45 -25.85 14.69
N ARG A 373 11.50 -25.14 15.83
CA ARG A 373 12.65 -25.21 16.75
C ARG A 373 12.83 -26.60 17.38
N GLU A 374 11.74 -27.26 17.74
CA GLU A 374 11.75 -28.62 18.30
C GLU A 374 12.22 -29.61 17.23
N THR A 375 11.72 -29.46 16.00
CA THR A 375 12.13 -30.31 14.87
C THR A 375 13.60 -30.09 14.49
N GLU A 376 14.11 -28.87 14.54
CA GLU A 376 15.52 -28.56 14.32
C GLU A 376 16.43 -29.26 15.36
N ARG A 377 16.05 -29.20 16.67
CA ARG A 377 16.77 -29.92 17.73
C ARG A 377 16.75 -31.44 17.51
N PHE A 378 15.61 -31.97 17.08
CA PHE A 378 15.52 -33.39 16.72
C PHE A 378 16.49 -33.72 15.58
N LEU A 379 16.48 -32.97 14.47
CA LEU A 379 17.37 -33.18 13.32
C LEU A 379 18.85 -33.16 13.72
N ALA A 380 19.25 -32.21 14.59
CA ALA A 380 20.62 -32.13 15.10
C ALA A 380 21.06 -33.36 15.90
N SER A 381 20.11 -34.04 16.57
CA SER A 381 20.39 -35.25 17.39
C SER A 381 20.13 -36.57 16.67
N ALA A 382 19.53 -36.55 15.47
CA ALA A 382 19.03 -37.74 14.78
C ALA A 382 20.14 -38.60 14.11
N GLY A 383 21.40 -38.13 14.02
CA GLY A 383 22.50 -38.87 13.41
C GLY A 383 22.26 -39.26 11.95
N LEU A 384 21.74 -38.34 11.15
CA LEU A 384 21.37 -38.58 9.77
C LEU A 384 22.56 -38.90 8.86
N PRO A 385 22.42 -39.82 7.90
CA PRO A 385 23.49 -40.20 6.98
C PRO A 385 24.03 -39.00 6.21
N GLY A 386 25.37 -38.87 6.14
CA GLY A 386 26.02 -37.77 5.43
C GLY A 386 25.94 -36.41 6.14
N ASN A 387 25.30 -36.33 7.32
CA ASN A 387 25.12 -35.10 8.07
C ASN A 387 24.65 -33.91 7.20
N PRO A 388 23.48 -34.02 6.53
CA PRO A 388 23.03 -33.02 5.59
C PRO A 388 22.79 -31.66 6.30
N GLN A 389 23.19 -30.57 5.65
CA GLN A 389 22.98 -29.23 6.17
C GLN A 389 21.48 -28.91 6.22
N VAL A 390 21.02 -28.35 7.35
CA VAL A 390 19.63 -27.93 7.56
C VAL A 390 19.51 -26.45 7.24
N TYR A 391 18.57 -26.12 6.36
CA TYR A 391 18.20 -24.73 6.02
C TYR A 391 16.78 -24.45 6.49
N VAL A 392 16.61 -23.40 7.28
CA VAL A 392 15.30 -22.93 7.68
C VAL A 392 14.70 -22.10 6.54
N VAL A 393 13.51 -22.49 6.07
CA VAL A 393 12.82 -21.90 4.92
C VAL A 393 11.52 -21.27 5.39
N SER A 394 11.23 -20.06 4.89
CA SER A 394 9.93 -19.41 5.17
C SER A 394 8.79 -20.21 4.55
N GLU A 395 7.80 -20.57 5.37
CA GLU A 395 6.57 -21.24 4.91
C GLU A 395 5.42 -20.27 4.61
N SER A 396 5.66 -18.94 4.71
CA SER A 396 4.65 -17.92 4.41
C SER A 396 3.97 -18.18 3.07
N GLY A 397 2.63 -18.30 3.08
CA GLY A 397 1.83 -18.60 1.89
C GLY A 397 1.90 -20.06 1.38
N ALA A 398 2.62 -20.97 2.04
CA ALA A 398 2.67 -22.39 1.62
C ALA A 398 1.30 -23.07 1.72
N SER A 399 0.49 -22.73 2.73
CA SER A 399 -0.89 -23.19 2.87
C SER A 399 -1.80 -22.67 1.74
N VAL A 400 -1.59 -21.43 1.29
CA VAL A 400 -2.34 -20.88 0.15
C VAL A 400 -1.97 -21.60 -1.14
N TYR A 401 -0.68 -21.80 -1.39
CA TYR A 401 -0.23 -22.62 -2.52
C TYR A 401 -0.85 -24.00 -2.50
N SER A 402 -0.77 -24.72 -1.38
CA SER A 402 -1.21 -26.12 -1.27
C SER A 402 -2.71 -26.31 -1.57
N ALA A 403 -3.53 -25.30 -1.30
CA ALA A 403 -4.96 -25.25 -1.60
C ALA A 403 -5.28 -24.74 -3.01
N SER A 404 -4.32 -24.19 -3.75
CA SER A 404 -4.52 -23.57 -5.06
C SER A 404 -4.80 -24.58 -6.18
N ASP A 405 -5.42 -24.11 -7.26
CA ASP A 405 -5.64 -24.92 -8.47
C ASP A 405 -4.31 -25.32 -9.13
N ILE A 406 -3.26 -24.49 -9.01
CA ILE A 406 -1.92 -24.81 -9.49
C ILE A 406 -1.38 -26.04 -8.77
N ALA A 407 -1.44 -26.06 -7.44
CA ALA A 407 -0.96 -27.20 -6.65
C ALA A 407 -1.80 -28.46 -6.87
N ARG A 408 -3.12 -28.33 -7.10
CA ARG A 408 -3.99 -29.46 -7.48
C ARG A 408 -3.62 -30.03 -8.84
N ALA A 409 -3.32 -29.18 -9.80
CA ALA A 409 -2.90 -29.63 -11.13
C ALA A 409 -1.51 -30.28 -11.10
N GLU A 410 -0.55 -29.76 -10.29
CA GLU A 410 0.78 -30.33 -10.14
C GLU A 410 0.78 -31.68 -9.38
N PHE A 411 -0.11 -31.83 -8.38
CA PHE A 411 -0.20 -33.00 -7.50
C PHE A 411 -1.65 -33.41 -7.25
N PRO A 412 -2.37 -33.96 -8.25
CA PRO A 412 -3.78 -34.30 -8.11
C PRO A 412 -4.06 -35.35 -7.03
N ASP A 413 -3.16 -36.32 -6.85
CA ASP A 413 -3.30 -37.45 -5.94
C ASP A 413 -2.69 -37.22 -4.56
N LYS A 414 -2.19 -36.00 -4.27
CA LYS A 414 -1.55 -35.69 -2.98
C LYS A 414 -2.42 -34.77 -2.13
N ASP A 415 -2.34 -35.00 -0.86
CA ASP A 415 -2.98 -34.20 0.18
C ASP A 415 -2.37 -32.78 0.26
N VAL A 416 -3.15 -31.82 0.77
CA VAL A 416 -2.73 -30.41 0.90
C VAL A 416 -1.45 -30.25 1.74
N THR A 417 -1.24 -31.11 2.75
CA THR A 417 -0.08 -31.01 3.63
C THR A 417 1.21 -31.48 2.92
N VAL A 418 1.12 -32.50 2.05
CA VAL A 418 2.23 -32.94 1.21
C VAL A 418 2.58 -31.86 0.19
N ARG A 419 1.58 -31.24 -0.44
CA ARG A 419 1.80 -30.10 -1.37
C ARG A 419 2.51 -28.94 -0.69
N GLY A 420 2.15 -28.62 0.56
CA GLY A 420 2.83 -27.62 1.39
C GLY A 420 4.31 -27.95 1.61
N ALA A 421 4.62 -29.17 2.02
CA ALA A 421 5.98 -29.62 2.23
C ALA A 421 6.82 -29.60 0.93
N VAL A 422 6.24 -29.96 -0.23
CA VAL A 422 6.91 -29.84 -1.54
C VAL A 422 7.26 -28.38 -1.84
N SER A 423 6.33 -27.45 -1.56
CA SER A 423 6.60 -26.01 -1.75
C SER A 423 7.78 -25.53 -0.89
N ILE A 424 7.89 -25.97 0.37
CA ILE A 424 9.04 -25.66 1.23
C ILE A 424 10.34 -26.13 0.60
N GLY A 425 10.40 -27.36 0.08
CA GLY A 425 11.58 -27.89 -0.60
C GLY A 425 11.94 -27.10 -1.87
N ARG A 426 10.96 -26.78 -2.68
CA ARG A 426 11.14 -26.00 -3.93
C ARG A 426 11.59 -24.57 -3.67
N ARG A 427 11.16 -23.94 -2.57
CA ARG A 427 11.64 -22.61 -2.17
C ARG A 427 13.13 -22.60 -1.85
N LEU A 428 13.70 -23.70 -1.37
CA LEU A 428 15.14 -23.81 -1.19
C LEU A 428 15.87 -23.95 -2.53
N ILE A 429 15.28 -24.68 -3.50
CA ILE A 429 15.87 -24.89 -4.84
C ILE A 429 15.82 -23.62 -5.68
N ASP A 430 14.63 -22.99 -5.80
CA ASP A 430 14.42 -21.74 -6.54
C ASP A 430 13.24 -20.97 -5.92
N PRO A 431 13.51 -20.06 -4.96
CA PRO A 431 12.47 -19.32 -4.25
C PRO A 431 11.62 -18.45 -5.18
N LEU A 432 12.23 -17.82 -6.19
CA LEU A 432 11.51 -16.96 -7.12
C LEU A 432 10.49 -17.76 -7.95
N ALA A 433 10.92 -18.88 -8.53
CA ALA A 433 10.06 -19.73 -9.36
C ALA A 433 8.88 -20.31 -8.57
N GLU A 434 9.06 -20.60 -7.29
CA GLU A 434 8.00 -21.17 -6.45
C GLU A 434 7.06 -20.09 -5.89
N LEU A 435 7.60 -19.00 -5.33
CA LEU A 435 6.79 -17.96 -4.68
C LEU A 435 5.88 -17.18 -5.64
N VAL A 436 6.25 -17.04 -6.91
CA VAL A 436 5.39 -16.37 -7.91
C VAL A 436 4.13 -17.16 -8.26
N LYS A 437 4.00 -18.42 -7.83
CA LYS A 437 2.81 -19.24 -8.06
C LYS A 437 1.60 -18.77 -7.26
N ILE A 438 1.83 -18.08 -6.15
CA ILE A 438 0.78 -17.54 -5.25
C ILE A 438 0.62 -16.05 -5.42
N ASP A 439 -0.52 -15.53 -4.97
CA ASP A 439 -0.74 -14.09 -4.89
C ASP A 439 0.25 -13.47 -3.90
N PRO A 440 1.01 -12.43 -4.28
CA PRO A 440 1.95 -11.78 -3.39
C PRO A 440 1.34 -11.30 -2.05
N LYS A 441 0.08 -10.89 -2.04
CA LYS A 441 -0.66 -10.53 -0.82
C LYS A 441 -0.87 -11.71 0.14
N SER A 442 -0.82 -12.93 -0.36
CA SER A 442 -0.93 -14.13 0.47
C SER A 442 0.38 -14.54 1.13
N ILE A 443 1.48 -13.87 0.78
CA ILE A 443 2.77 -14.04 1.45
C ILE A 443 2.79 -13.11 2.66
N GLY A 444 2.99 -13.65 3.86
CA GLY A 444 3.10 -12.87 5.10
C GLY A 444 4.39 -12.07 5.11
N VAL A 445 4.31 -10.77 4.81
CA VAL A 445 5.45 -9.87 4.72
C VAL A 445 5.48 -8.79 5.80
N GLY A 446 4.43 -8.72 6.65
CA GLY A 446 4.42 -7.78 7.78
C GLY A 446 3.16 -7.83 8.62
N GLN A 447 3.29 -7.37 9.88
CA GLN A 447 2.24 -7.44 10.89
C GLN A 447 0.98 -6.64 10.54
N TYR A 448 1.15 -5.48 9.87
CA TYR A 448 0.04 -4.57 9.53
C TYR A 448 -0.39 -4.70 8.06
N GLN A 449 -0.10 -5.82 7.41
CA GLN A 449 -0.39 -6.02 5.99
C GLN A 449 -1.88 -5.88 5.66
N HIS A 450 -2.78 -6.22 6.58
CA HIS A 450 -4.22 -6.13 6.40
C HIS A 450 -4.82 -4.76 6.79
N ASP A 451 -4.02 -3.87 7.39
CA ASP A 451 -4.48 -2.56 7.87
C ASP A 451 -4.15 -1.41 6.92
N VAL A 452 -3.28 -1.64 5.95
CA VAL A 452 -2.93 -0.66 4.92
C VAL A 452 -3.94 -0.68 3.76
N ASP A 453 -3.88 0.33 2.89
CA ASP A 453 -4.67 0.35 1.66
C ASP A 453 -4.37 -0.88 0.80
N GLN A 454 -5.39 -1.71 0.58
CA GLN A 454 -5.24 -3.01 -0.08
C GLN A 454 -4.99 -2.91 -1.57
N SER A 455 -5.43 -1.85 -2.22
CA SER A 455 -5.19 -1.61 -3.65
C SER A 455 -3.75 -1.17 -3.89
N ARG A 456 -3.26 -0.23 -3.07
CA ARG A 456 -1.86 0.22 -3.10
C ARG A 456 -0.89 -0.91 -2.73
N LEU A 457 -1.25 -1.73 -1.74
CA LEU A 457 -0.48 -2.91 -1.37
C LEU A 457 -0.35 -3.87 -2.54
N GLN A 458 -1.46 -4.23 -3.21
CA GLN A 458 -1.44 -5.13 -4.36
C GLN A 458 -0.52 -4.61 -5.46
N GLN A 459 -0.68 -3.35 -5.86
CA GLN A 459 0.14 -2.72 -6.88
C GLN A 459 1.64 -2.73 -6.53
N ALA A 460 1.98 -2.43 -5.27
CA ALA A 460 3.36 -2.40 -4.82
C ALA A 460 3.99 -3.80 -4.79
N LEU A 461 3.27 -4.81 -4.33
CA LEU A 461 3.75 -6.18 -4.28
C LEU A 461 3.86 -6.80 -5.68
N ASP A 462 2.88 -6.58 -6.58
CA ASP A 462 2.93 -7.02 -7.97
C ASP A 462 4.12 -6.38 -8.71
N TYR A 463 4.35 -5.08 -8.50
CA TYR A 463 5.52 -4.40 -9.02
C TYR A 463 6.83 -5.03 -8.49
N THR A 464 6.88 -5.33 -7.20
CA THR A 464 8.07 -5.96 -6.58
C THR A 464 8.38 -7.32 -7.22
N VAL A 465 7.35 -8.15 -7.44
CA VAL A 465 7.52 -9.43 -8.15
C VAL A 465 8.02 -9.20 -9.57
N MET A 466 7.38 -8.30 -10.32
CA MET A 466 7.78 -7.97 -11.69
C MET A 466 9.24 -7.47 -11.75
N SER A 467 9.63 -6.56 -10.87
CA SER A 467 11.01 -6.06 -10.77
C SER A 467 12.01 -7.19 -10.49
N CYS A 468 11.73 -8.07 -9.52
CA CYS A 468 12.58 -9.22 -9.20
C CYS A 468 12.71 -10.17 -10.38
N VAL A 469 11.61 -10.55 -11.02
CA VAL A 469 11.60 -11.48 -12.16
C VAL A 469 12.41 -10.91 -13.33
N ASN A 470 12.21 -9.64 -13.68
CA ASN A 470 12.94 -9.00 -14.77
C ASN A 470 14.42 -8.75 -14.41
N SER A 471 14.77 -8.52 -13.13
CA SER A 471 16.16 -8.35 -12.71
C SER A 471 16.98 -9.64 -12.83
N VAL A 472 16.40 -10.78 -12.48
CA VAL A 472 17.04 -12.11 -12.58
C VAL A 472 17.05 -12.60 -14.01
N GLY A 473 15.99 -12.35 -14.77
CA GLY A 473 15.74 -12.95 -16.09
C GLY A 473 15.26 -14.41 -15.97
N VAL A 474 14.56 -14.89 -16.97
CA VAL A 474 13.82 -16.15 -16.93
C VAL A 474 14.24 -17.07 -18.07
N ASP A 475 14.48 -18.34 -17.76
CA ASP A 475 14.66 -19.39 -18.77
C ASP A 475 13.30 -19.74 -19.38
N VAL A 476 13.15 -19.45 -20.68
CA VAL A 476 11.88 -19.65 -21.39
C VAL A 476 11.50 -21.13 -21.54
N ASN A 477 12.49 -22.03 -21.51
CA ASN A 477 12.27 -23.45 -21.70
C ASN A 477 11.77 -24.16 -20.42
N THR A 478 12.05 -23.59 -19.23
CA THR A 478 11.70 -24.22 -17.95
C THR A 478 10.62 -23.46 -17.17
N ALA A 479 10.47 -22.16 -17.43
CA ALA A 479 9.58 -21.28 -16.66
C ALA A 479 8.10 -21.67 -16.77
N SER A 480 7.37 -21.52 -15.66
CA SER A 480 5.90 -21.62 -15.65
C SER A 480 5.24 -20.45 -16.38
N ALA A 481 4.01 -20.63 -16.85
CA ALA A 481 3.23 -19.54 -17.44
C ALA A 481 3.04 -18.37 -16.47
N LYS A 482 2.90 -18.66 -15.17
CA LYS A 482 2.77 -17.62 -14.13
C LYS A 482 4.06 -16.79 -14.03
N LEU A 483 5.22 -17.43 -14.02
CA LEU A 483 6.51 -16.73 -13.97
C LEU A 483 6.74 -15.88 -15.24
N LEU A 484 6.45 -16.44 -16.42
CA LEU A 484 6.54 -15.74 -17.69
C LEU A 484 5.64 -14.50 -17.74
N GLY A 485 4.45 -14.57 -17.13
CA GLY A 485 3.51 -13.46 -17.07
C GLY A 485 4.00 -12.20 -16.35
N TYR A 486 5.08 -12.30 -15.56
CA TYR A 486 5.75 -11.15 -14.93
C TYR A 486 6.86 -10.54 -15.79
N ILE A 487 7.19 -11.13 -16.93
CA ILE A 487 8.16 -10.55 -17.87
C ILE A 487 7.52 -9.35 -18.61
N SER A 488 8.29 -8.28 -18.74
CA SER A 488 7.89 -7.11 -19.52
C SER A 488 7.37 -7.49 -20.90
N GLY A 489 6.20 -7.01 -21.26
CA GLY A 489 5.58 -7.29 -22.56
C GLY A 489 4.91 -8.67 -22.71
N ILE A 490 4.95 -9.53 -21.67
CA ILE A 490 4.28 -10.83 -21.69
C ILE A 490 3.09 -10.83 -20.74
N GLY A 491 1.89 -10.74 -21.31
CA GLY A 491 0.66 -10.92 -20.54
C GLY A 491 0.31 -12.40 -20.32
N PRO A 492 -0.68 -12.72 -19.46
CA PRO A 492 -1.04 -14.09 -19.10
C PRO A 492 -1.32 -15.01 -20.28
N LEU A 493 -2.02 -14.49 -21.30
CA LEU A 493 -2.36 -15.23 -22.50
C LEU A 493 -1.12 -15.59 -23.34
N LEU A 494 -0.19 -14.63 -23.50
CA LEU A 494 1.04 -14.86 -24.24
C LEU A 494 1.96 -15.83 -23.48
N ALA A 495 2.02 -15.72 -22.14
CA ALA A 495 2.73 -16.67 -21.28
C ALA A 495 2.22 -18.11 -21.48
N SER A 496 0.90 -18.29 -21.52
CA SER A 496 0.27 -19.59 -21.79
C SER A 496 0.60 -20.09 -23.19
N ASN A 497 0.60 -19.22 -24.20
CA ASN A 497 0.97 -19.58 -25.57
C ASN A 497 2.44 -20.01 -25.70
N ILE A 498 3.35 -19.36 -24.96
CA ILE A 498 4.77 -19.73 -24.93
C ILE A 498 4.93 -21.17 -24.38
N VAL A 499 4.27 -21.47 -23.26
CA VAL A 499 4.32 -22.80 -22.64
C VAL A 499 3.72 -23.84 -23.58
N LYS A 500 2.55 -23.58 -24.17
CA LYS A 500 1.91 -24.46 -25.14
C LYS A 500 2.80 -24.71 -26.35
N TYR A 501 3.37 -23.66 -26.93
CA TYR A 501 4.23 -23.76 -28.11
C TYR A 501 5.44 -24.67 -27.87
N ARG A 502 6.16 -24.48 -26.72
CA ARG A 502 7.32 -25.34 -26.41
C ARG A 502 6.94 -26.79 -26.12
N THR A 503 5.73 -27.05 -25.59
CA THR A 503 5.21 -28.39 -25.35
C THR A 503 4.93 -29.12 -26.67
N GLU A 504 4.41 -28.42 -27.67
CA GLU A 504 4.03 -28.98 -28.98
C GLU A 504 5.21 -29.06 -29.96
N ASN A 505 6.14 -28.08 -29.90
CA ASN A 505 7.23 -27.95 -30.90
C ASN A 505 8.63 -28.19 -30.34
N GLY A 506 8.75 -28.53 -29.07
CA GLY A 506 10.04 -28.69 -28.39
C GLY A 506 10.61 -27.36 -27.84
N PRO A 507 11.77 -27.43 -27.18
CA PRO A 507 12.38 -26.25 -26.57
C PRO A 507 12.83 -25.22 -27.62
N PHE A 508 12.80 -23.94 -27.23
CA PHE A 508 13.36 -22.85 -28.04
C PHE A 508 14.87 -22.99 -28.15
N ALA A 509 15.39 -22.93 -29.35
CA ALA A 509 16.86 -22.98 -29.60
C ALA A 509 17.47 -21.56 -29.59
N SER A 510 16.66 -20.53 -29.84
CA SER A 510 17.10 -19.14 -29.86
C SER A 510 15.98 -18.20 -29.42
N ARG A 511 16.33 -16.98 -29.03
CA ARG A 511 15.32 -15.91 -28.74
C ARG A 511 14.48 -15.57 -29.95
N SER A 512 15.03 -15.66 -31.17
CA SER A 512 14.28 -15.39 -32.40
C SER A 512 13.12 -16.35 -32.63
N ASP A 513 13.19 -17.58 -32.11
CA ASP A 513 12.11 -18.56 -32.22
C ASP A 513 10.84 -18.14 -31.48
N LEU A 514 10.95 -17.25 -30.48
CA LEU A 514 9.81 -16.67 -29.79
C LEU A 514 8.84 -15.94 -30.74
N ARG A 515 9.32 -15.41 -31.88
CA ARG A 515 8.48 -14.77 -32.88
C ARG A 515 7.47 -15.72 -33.55
N ARG A 516 7.71 -17.04 -33.44
CA ARG A 516 6.79 -18.07 -33.96
C ARG A 516 5.63 -18.35 -33.01
N VAL A 517 5.71 -17.88 -31.75
CA VAL A 517 4.64 -18.07 -30.76
C VAL A 517 3.41 -17.26 -31.17
N PRO A 518 2.21 -17.86 -31.20
CA PRO A 518 0.98 -17.12 -31.48
C PRO A 518 0.80 -15.89 -30.57
N ARG A 519 0.50 -14.74 -31.16
CA ARG A 519 0.36 -13.42 -30.51
C ARG A 519 1.67 -12.79 -30.00
N MET A 520 2.81 -13.31 -30.34
CA MET A 520 4.10 -12.65 -30.12
C MET A 520 4.32 -11.60 -31.24
N GLY A 521 3.73 -10.42 -31.08
CA GLY A 521 3.99 -9.28 -32.00
C GLY A 521 5.36 -8.64 -31.76
N ASP A 522 5.81 -7.78 -32.69
CA ASP A 522 7.12 -7.12 -32.62
C ASP A 522 7.33 -6.36 -31.32
N LYS A 523 6.29 -5.64 -30.86
CA LYS A 523 6.35 -4.88 -29.61
C LYS A 523 6.52 -5.79 -28.38
N ALA A 524 5.76 -6.89 -28.29
CA ALA A 524 5.87 -7.84 -27.19
C ALA A 524 7.27 -8.51 -27.18
N TYR A 525 7.78 -8.85 -28.36
CA TYR A 525 9.12 -9.38 -28.53
C TYR A 525 10.18 -8.38 -28.08
N GLU A 526 10.11 -7.10 -28.53
CA GLU A 526 11.04 -6.04 -28.14
C GLU A 526 11.09 -5.85 -26.63
N LEU A 527 9.92 -5.79 -25.97
CA LEU A 527 9.81 -5.58 -24.52
C LEU A 527 10.32 -6.78 -23.71
N SER A 528 10.20 -8.01 -24.23
CA SER A 528 10.42 -9.23 -23.45
C SER A 528 11.77 -9.93 -23.71
N ALA A 529 12.27 -9.89 -24.94
CA ALA A 529 13.42 -10.72 -25.37
C ALA A 529 14.68 -10.52 -24.52
N GLY A 530 14.92 -9.31 -24.01
CA GLY A 530 16.06 -9.00 -23.17
C GLY A 530 16.01 -9.66 -21.78
N PHE A 531 14.82 -10.02 -21.29
CA PHE A 531 14.59 -10.64 -20.00
C PHE A 531 14.44 -12.17 -20.06
N LEU A 532 14.40 -12.73 -21.27
CA LEU A 532 14.31 -14.17 -21.50
C LEU A 532 15.68 -14.75 -21.83
N ARG A 533 15.98 -15.88 -21.20
CA ARG A 533 17.17 -16.68 -21.48
C ARG A 533 16.76 -17.92 -22.27
N VAL A 534 17.59 -18.27 -23.27
CA VAL A 534 17.57 -19.55 -23.98
C VAL A 534 18.93 -20.16 -23.72
N PRO A 535 19.04 -21.30 -23.02
CA PRO A 535 20.29 -21.97 -22.71
C PRO A 535 21.03 -22.41 -23.95
#